data_4554b29e02080662f4e9d230cdab79ba
#
_entry.id   4554b29e02080662f4e9d230cdab79ba
#
_cell.length_a   1.000
_cell.length_b   1.000
_cell.length_c   1.000
_cell.angle_alpha   90.00
_cell.angle_beta   90.00
_cell.angle_gamma   90.00
#
_symmetry.space_group_name_H-M   'P 1'
#
loop_
_entity.id
_entity.type
_entity.pdbx_description
1 polymer ?
#
loop_
_entity_poly.entity_id
_entity_poly.type
_entity_poly.pdbx_seq_one_letter_code
_entity_poly.pdbx_strand_id
1 'polypeptide(L)'
;QSPEYHRVTRFRGNAVPMDRPGHYVYLRDAKDGDYWSISWQPVGKPLDQAKYTCRHGMSYTTYECDYKGIKASQTLMVPMDDAVELWDVRLKNTTDKERRISVFSYCEFSFHHIMIDNQNFQMSLYCAGSSYDENIIEYDLFYEEFGYQYFTSNVTPDGFDCLRDSFLGAYRTEDNPIAVERGTCSGSHELGNNHCGSLQKDLVLAPGEEVRLIFMLGEGSREAGKKIREKYSDMANVDAAYAQLKDYWENKFAQLQIKTPNEGMNTLINTWNLYQAEVNIMFSRFASFIEVGGRTGLGYRDTAQDAMTIPHSNPEKCRQRIVELLRGLTTKGYGLHLFSPEWFDPDAKKEKKKPFKSPTVIPTVNAKDIVHGLEDACSDDALWLVPSIIEYIKETGETGFADETVTYADGGEGTVYEHMKRILDFSAEQVGATGICKGLRADWNDCLNLGGGESAMVSFLHYW
;
A
#
# COMPACT_ATOMS: atom_id res chain seq x y z
N GLN A 1 -2.75 -0.59 -2.33
CA GLN A 1 -2.81 -1.32 -1.07
C GLN A 1 -3.23 -0.37 0.04
N SER A 2 -4.17 -0.78 0.90
CA SER A 2 -4.55 -0.03 2.08
C SER A 2 -4.18 -0.79 3.37
N PRO A 3 -4.08 -0.11 4.52
CA PRO A 3 -3.91 -0.76 5.82
C PRO A 3 -5.13 -1.62 6.22
N GLU A 4 -6.22 -1.58 5.46
CA GLU A 4 -7.48 -2.27 5.72
C GLU A 4 -7.66 -3.57 4.92
N TYR A 5 -6.58 -4.27 4.56
CA TYR A 5 -6.56 -5.51 3.76
C TYR A 5 -6.91 -5.37 2.28
N HIS A 6 -7.28 -4.19 1.80
CA HIS A 6 -7.68 -3.97 0.42
C HIS A 6 -6.49 -3.98 -0.54
N ARG A 7 -6.61 -4.69 -1.64
CA ARG A 7 -5.61 -4.74 -2.72
C ARG A 7 -6.29 -4.76 -4.07
N VAL A 8 -5.73 -4.03 -4.98
CA VAL A 8 -6.17 -4.02 -6.38
C VAL A 8 -5.49 -5.15 -7.16
N THR A 9 -4.24 -5.46 -6.86
CA THR A 9 -3.50 -6.52 -7.54
C THR A 9 -3.00 -7.58 -6.56
N ARG A 10 -2.86 -8.79 -7.09
CA ARG A 10 -2.42 -9.97 -6.33
C ARG A 10 -0.99 -9.81 -5.85
N PHE A 11 -0.77 -10.15 -4.60
CA PHE A 11 0.53 -10.28 -3.96
C PHE A 11 0.72 -11.70 -3.45
N ARG A 12 1.90 -12.25 -3.63
CA ARG A 12 2.26 -13.56 -3.08
C ARG A 12 3.57 -13.44 -2.30
N GLY A 13 3.50 -13.62 -0.98
CA GLY A 13 4.68 -13.55 -0.10
C GLY A 13 5.79 -14.52 -0.49
N ASN A 14 5.44 -15.67 -1.06
CA ASN A 14 6.38 -16.69 -1.52
C ASN A 14 7.03 -16.38 -2.89
N ALA A 15 6.67 -15.27 -3.52
CA ALA A 15 7.26 -14.85 -4.79
C ALA A 15 8.65 -14.23 -4.66
N VAL A 16 9.07 -13.86 -3.46
CA VAL A 16 10.44 -13.38 -3.20
C VAL A 16 11.43 -14.55 -3.32
N PRO A 17 12.53 -14.43 -4.09
CA PRO A 17 13.05 -13.24 -4.79
C PRO A 17 12.53 -13.07 -6.23
N MET A 18 11.55 -13.82 -6.66
CA MET A 18 11.06 -13.86 -8.05
C MET A 18 10.30 -12.58 -8.46
N ASP A 19 9.82 -11.77 -7.50
CA ASP A 19 9.08 -10.52 -7.70
C ASP A 19 7.87 -10.68 -8.66
N ARG A 20 7.08 -11.71 -8.40
CA ARG A 20 5.90 -12.08 -9.21
C ARG A 20 4.67 -12.25 -8.32
N PRO A 21 3.45 -11.94 -8.80
CA PRO A 21 3.11 -11.22 -10.04
C PRO A 21 3.39 -9.72 -9.92
N GLY A 22 3.52 -9.04 -11.07
CA GLY A 22 3.80 -7.60 -11.16
C GLY A 22 2.91 -6.89 -12.18
N HIS A 23 3.19 -5.60 -12.40
CA HIS A 23 2.56 -4.77 -13.41
C HIS A 23 3.50 -4.68 -14.61
N TYR A 24 3.26 -5.51 -15.62
CA TYR A 24 4.19 -5.69 -16.71
C TYR A 24 3.67 -5.06 -18.00
N VAL A 25 4.61 -4.53 -18.79
CA VAL A 25 4.37 -4.12 -20.17
C VAL A 25 5.37 -4.87 -21.06
N TYR A 26 4.83 -5.72 -21.93
CA TYR A 26 5.60 -6.45 -22.92
C TYR A 26 5.59 -5.72 -24.25
N LEU A 27 6.70 -5.79 -24.94
CA LEU A 27 6.88 -5.28 -26.29
C LEU A 27 7.27 -6.45 -27.20
N ARG A 28 6.63 -6.55 -28.36
CA ARG A 28 6.94 -7.58 -29.35
C ARG A 28 7.20 -6.97 -30.71
N ASP A 29 8.33 -7.30 -31.30
CA ASP A 29 8.62 -6.92 -32.69
C ASP A 29 7.87 -7.83 -33.67
N ALA A 30 6.96 -7.25 -34.45
CA ALA A 30 6.17 -8.02 -35.42
C ALA A 30 7.04 -8.63 -36.55
N LYS A 31 8.26 -8.09 -36.75
CA LYS A 31 9.16 -8.52 -37.84
C LYS A 31 9.74 -9.91 -37.61
N ASP A 32 10.19 -10.19 -36.40
CA ASP A 32 10.90 -11.44 -36.08
C ASP A 32 10.26 -12.21 -34.91
N GLY A 33 9.22 -11.64 -34.31
CA GLY A 33 8.50 -12.25 -33.19
C GLY A 33 9.23 -12.20 -31.84
N ASP A 34 10.41 -11.55 -31.81
CA ASP A 34 11.12 -11.36 -30.55
C ASP A 34 10.37 -10.42 -29.63
N TYR A 35 10.38 -10.73 -28.33
CA TYR A 35 9.65 -9.92 -27.33
C TYR A 35 10.49 -9.73 -26.07
N TRP A 36 10.20 -8.64 -25.36
CA TRP A 36 10.84 -8.27 -24.09
C TRP A 36 9.86 -7.51 -23.21
N SER A 37 10.22 -7.28 -21.96
CA SER A 37 9.47 -6.40 -21.05
C SER A 37 10.20 -5.08 -20.84
N ILE A 38 9.48 -3.98 -20.51
CA ILE A 38 10.08 -2.67 -20.22
C ILE A 38 10.88 -2.72 -18.92
N SER A 39 10.38 -3.40 -17.90
CA SER A 39 11.18 -3.84 -16.75
C SER A 39 12.05 -5.03 -17.14
N TRP A 40 13.22 -5.20 -16.53
CA TRP A 40 14.07 -6.35 -16.85
C TRP A 40 13.36 -7.67 -16.60
N GLN A 41 12.79 -7.84 -15.44
CA GLN A 41 11.85 -8.94 -15.15
C GLN A 41 10.48 -8.57 -15.80
N PRO A 42 9.69 -9.54 -16.28
CA PRO A 42 9.88 -10.97 -16.13
C PRO A 42 10.66 -11.65 -17.26
N VAL A 43 10.82 -10.99 -18.43
CA VAL A 43 11.42 -11.66 -19.62
C VAL A 43 12.94 -11.85 -19.50
N GLY A 44 13.66 -10.90 -18.89
CA GLY A 44 15.06 -11.03 -18.55
C GLY A 44 16.02 -11.11 -19.76
N LYS A 45 15.92 -10.16 -20.71
CA LYS A 45 16.89 -10.10 -21.81
C LYS A 45 18.31 -9.95 -21.27
N PRO A 46 19.34 -10.55 -21.94
CA PRO A 46 20.73 -10.42 -21.54
C PRO A 46 21.17 -8.95 -21.45
N LEU A 47 21.83 -8.58 -20.35
CA LEU A 47 22.24 -7.18 -20.08
C LEU A 47 23.36 -6.66 -20.97
N ASP A 48 24.04 -7.51 -21.71
CA ASP A 48 24.96 -7.16 -22.77
C ASP A 48 24.27 -6.80 -24.10
N GLN A 49 22.99 -7.14 -24.25
CA GLN A 49 22.18 -6.85 -25.45
C GLN A 49 21.13 -5.77 -25.22
N ALA A 50 20.66 -5.61 -24.01
CA ALA A 50 19.61 -4.66 -23.64
C ALA A 50 20.03 -3.83 -22.41
N LYS A 51 19.69 -2.54 -22.41
CA LYS A 51 19.93 -1.66 -21.27
C LYS A 51 18.64 -1.47 -20.50
N TYR A 52 18.73 -1.66 -19.19
CA TYR A 52 17.61 -1.48 -18.27
C TYR A 52 17.98 -0.52 -17.15
N THR A 53 17.03 0.32 -16.77
CA THR A 53 17.14 1.22 -15.62
C THR A 53 15.87 1.16 -14.82
N CYS A 54 15.97 1.15 -13.50
CA CYS A 54 14.86 1.35 -12.60
C CYS A 54 15.17 2.53 -11.68
N ARG A 55 14.25 3.50 -11.59
CA ARG A 55 14.36 4.66 -10.71
C ARG A 55 13.13 4.76 -9.84
N HIS A 56 13.33 4.73 -8.55
CA HIS A 56 12.30 5.02 -7.56
C HIS A 56 12.37 6.49 -7.19
N GLY A 57 11.28 7.21 -7.42
CA GLY A 57 11.07 8.55 -6.91
C GLY A 57 10.06 8.56 -5.78
N MET A 58 9.70 9.76 -5.33
CA MET A 58 8.69 9.91 -4.28
C MET A 58 7.30 9.62 -4.85
N SER A 59 6.75 8.47 -4.47
CA SER A 59 5.44 7.95 -4.89
C SER A 59 5.33 7.60 -6.39
N TYR A 60 6.45 7.41 -7.09
CA TYR A 60 6.45 6.87 -8.45
C TYR A 60 7.65 5.96 -8.69
N THR A 61 7.54 5.09 -9.67
CA THR A 61 8.64 4.25 -10.15
C THR A 61 8.68 4.29 -11.67
N THR A 62 9.86 4.52 -12.23
CA THR A 62 10.09 4.49 -13.69
C THR A 62 11.03 3.36 -14.05
N TYR A 63 10.58 2.50 -14.94
CA TYR A 63 11.38 1.50 -15.64
C TYR A 63 11.72 2.02 -17.03
N GLU A 64 12.95 1.80 -17.48
CA GLU A 64 13.41 2.17 -18.82
C GLU A 64 14.11 0.97 -19.47
N CYS A 65 13.88 0.80 -20.75
CA CYS A 65 14.52 -0.23 -21.57
C CYS A 65 15.00 0.37 -22.89
N ASP A 66 16.20 -0.01 -23.33
CA ASP A 66 16.71 0.26 -24.69
C ASP A 66 17.14 -1.08 -25.31
N TYR A 67 16.31 -1.57 -26.23
CA TYR A 67 16.54 -2.85 -26.90
C TYR A 67 16.14 -2.79 -28.37
N LYS A 68 16.99 -3.32 -29.26
CA LYS A 68 16.77 -3.36 -30.72
C LYS A 68 16.36 -2.01 -31.35
N GLY A 69 16.82 -0.90 -30.79
CA GLY A 69 16.51 0.45 -31.30
C GLY A 69 15.10 0.94 -30.92
N ILE A 70 14.45 0.30 -29.99
CA ILE A 70 13.26 0.82 -29.31
C ILE A 70 13.66 1.24 -27.89
N LYS A 71 13.54 2.53 -27.60
CA LYS A 71 13.59 3.04 -26.23
C LYS A 71 12.18 3.07 -25.67
N ALA A 72 12.00 2.42 -24.54
CA ALA A 72 10.71 2.38 -23.87
C ALA A 72 10.85 2.77 -22.40
N SER A 73 9.83 3.41 -21.85
CA SER A 73 9.69 3.66 -20.42
C SER A 73 8.29 3.36 -19.92
N GLN A 74 8.20 2.98 -18.66
CA GLN A 74 6.94 2.80 -17.93
C GLN A 74 7.07 3.50 -16.58
N THR A 75 6.29 4.54 -16.36
CA THR A 75 6.19 5.21 -15.05
C THR A 75 4.89 4.82 -14.38
N LEU A 76 5.00 4.22 -13.20
CA LEU A 76 3.87 3.87 -12.33
C LEU A 76 3.70 4.97 -11.30
N MET A 77 2.50 5.52 -11.16
CA MET A 77 2.15 6.51 -10.14
C MET A 77 0.68 6.45 -9.76
N VAL A 78 0.37 6.89 -8.56
CA VAL A 78 -1.02 7.10 -8.09
C VAL A 78 -1.24 8.60 -7.92
N PRO A 79 -2.20 9.21 -8.65
CA PRO A 79 -2.59 10.60 -8.44
C PRO A 79 -3.10 10.84 -7.03
N MET A 80 -2.97 12.08 -6.52
CA MET A 80 -3.37 12.39 -5.15
C MET A 80 -4.88 12.35 -4.93
N ASP A 81 -5.65 12.67 -5.98
CA ASP A 81 -7.10 12.89 -5.87
C ASP A 81 -7.97 11.75 -6.46
N ASP A 82 -7.33 10.73 -7.06
CA ASP A 82 -8.06 9.65 -7.71
C ASP A 82 -7.54 8.27 -7.28
N ALA A 83 -8.47 7.33 -7.06
CA ALA A 83 -8.18 5.94 -6.72
C ALA A 83 -7.81 5.12 -7.98
N VAL A 84 -6.74 5.49 -8.64
CA VAL A 84 -6.22 4.85 -9.86
C VAL A 84 -4.71 4.83 -9.87
N GLU A 85 -4.11 3.74 -10.32
CA GLU A 85 -2.70 3.70 -10.70
C GLU A 85 -2.58 3.97 -12.20
N LEU A 86 -1.82 4.99 -12.55
CA LEU A 86 -1.50 5.34 -13.93
C LEU A 86 -0.17 4.70 -14.34
N TRP A 87 -0.16 4.03 -15.49
CA TRP A 87 1.03 3.53 -16.15
C TRP A 87 1.30 4.39 -17.38
N ASP A 88 2.18 5.38 -17.24
CA ASP A 88 2.62 6.22 -18.36
C ASP A 88 3.70 5.47 -19.15
N VAL A 89 3.33 4.94 -20.28
CA VAL A 89 4.18 4.13 -21.15
C VAL A 89 4.57 4.95 -22.38
N ARG A 90 5.87 5.09 -22.64
CA ARG A 90 6.40 5.79 -23.81
C ARG A 90 7.30 4.86 -24.60
N LEU A 91 7.13 4.89 -25.93
CA LEU A 91 7.95 4.12 -26.85
C LEU A 91 8.51 5.06 -27.93
N LYS A 92 9.80 4.99 -28.17
CA LYS A 92 10.48 5.74 -29.22
C LYS A 92 11.25 4.82 -30.14
N ASN A 93 10.98 4.92 -31.43
CA ASN A 93 11.77 4.28 -32.47
C ASN A 93 13.04 5.10 -32.72
N THR A 94 14.20 4.59 -32.34
CA THR A 94 15.49 5.26 -32.53
C THR A 94 16.20 4.80 -33.80
N THR A 95 15.58 3.95 -34.61
CA THR A 95 16.14 3.45 -35.89
C THR A 95 15.74 4.35 -37.06
N ASP A 96 16.38 4.13 -38.21
CA ASP A 96 16.10 4.80 -39.48
C ASP A 96 14.99 4.14 -40.31
N LYS A 97 14.27 3.14 -39.71
CA LYS A 97 13.23 2.34 -40.38
C LYS A 97 11.94 2.34 -39.58
N GLU A 98 10.82 2.16 -40.29
CA GLU A 98 9.53 1.88 -39.67
C GLU A 98 9.62 0.59 -38.83
N ARG A 99 9.04 0.63 -37.65
CA ARG A 99 8.97 -0.51 -36.73
C ARG A 99 7.51 -0.81 -36.38
N ARG A 100 7.18 -2.10 -36.35
CA ARG A 100 5.86 -2.57 -35.93
C ARG A 100 6.00 -3.29 -34.60
N ILE A 101 5.45 -2.67 -33.56
CA ILE A 101 5.59 -3.15 -32.17
C ILE A 101 4.22 -3.36 -31.60
N SER A 102 3.97 -4.59 -31.11
CA SER A 102 2.79 -4.90 -30.31
C SER A 102 3.12 -4.67 -28.83
N VAL A 103 2.28 -3.91 -28.15
CA VAL A 103 2.36 -3.61 -26.72
C VAL A 103 1.32 -4.42 -25.98
N PHE A 104 1.70 -5.15 -24.93
CA PHE A 104 0.77 -5.90 -24.08
C PHE A 104 0.98 -5.45 -22.63
N SER A 105 -0.06 -4.95 -22.01
CA SER A 105 -0.07 -4.73 -20.57
C SER A 105 -0.50 -5.99 -19.83
N TYR A 106 -0.10 -6.15 -18.56
CA TYR A 106 -0.51 -7.29 -17.75
C TYR A 106 -0.51 -6.97 -16.27
N CYS A 107 -1.60 -7.32 -15.59
CA CYS A 107 -1.69 -7.39 -14.13
C CYS A 107 -2.61 -8.54 -13.71
N GLU A 108 -2.44 -9.05 -12.49
CA GLU A 108 -3.37 -10.02 -11.90
C GLU A 108 -4.25 -9.31 -10.88
N PHE A 109 -5.56 -9.42 -11.00
CA PHE A 109 -6.49 -8.85 -10.03
C PHE A 109 -6.41 -9.60 -8.72
N SER A 110 -6.49 -8.85 -7.63
CA SER A 110 -6.58 -9.41 -6.29
C SER A 110 -8.02 -9.65 -5.91
N PHE A 111 -8.24 -10.71 -5.22
CA PHE A 111 -9.36 -10.80 -4.33
C PHE A 111 -9.27 -9.65 -3.31
N HIS A 112 -10.32 -8.86 -3.18
CA HIS A 112 -10.32 -7.60 -2.42
C HIS A 112 -9.63 -7.69 -1.06
N HIS A 113 -9.79 -8.81 -0.36
CA HIS A 113 -9.21 -9.04 0.95
C HIS A 113 -8.01 -9.99 0.88
N ILE A 114 -6.83 -9.50 1.20
CA ILE A 114 -5.58 -10.27 1.07
C ILE A 114 -5.57 -11.59 1.83
N MET A 115 -6.17 -11.63 3.03
CA MET A 115 -6.16 -12.86 3.83
C MET A 115 -6.98 -13.94 3.16
N ILE A 116 -8.09 -13.58 2.52
CA ILE A 116 -8.92 -14.51 1.75
C ILE A 116 -8.15 -14.99 0.52
N ASP A 117 -7.52 -14.08 -0.23
CA ASP A 117 -6.72 -14.43 -1.42
C ASP A 117 -5.54 -15.35 -1.09
N ASN A 118 -4.92 -15.18 0.08
CA ASN A 118 -3.83 -16.04 0.53
C ASN A 118 -4.27 -17.37 1.14
N GLN A 119 -5.39 -17.37 1.85
CA GLN A 119 -5.86 -18.56 2.58
C GLN A 119 -6.78 -19.45 1.74
N ASN A 120 -7.56 -18.85 0.87
CA ASN A 120 -8.55 -19.55 0.07
C ASN A 120 -8.55 -19.08 -1.39
N PHE A 121 -7.48 -19.40 -2.09
CA PHE A 121 -7.32 -19.10 -3.51
C PHE A 121 -8.48 -19.64 -4.37
N GLN A 122 -9.13 -20.72 -3.97
CA GLN A 122 -10.26 -21.28 -4.70
C GLN A 122 -11.46 -20.32 -4.74
N MET A 123 -11.63 -19.46 -3.73
CA MET A 123 -12.73 -18.48 -3.77
C MET A 123 -12.56 -17.51 -4.94
N SER A 124 -11.35 -17.06 -5.24
CA SER A 124 -11.11 -16.19 -6.41
C SER A 124 -11.42 -16.89 -7.74
N LEU A 125 -11.30 -18.23 -7.79
CA LEU A 125 -11.63 -19.02 -8.96
C LEU A 125 -13.15 -19.22 -9.18
N TYR A 126 -13.96 -19.18 -8.12
CA TYR A 126 -15.38 -19.50 -8.19
C TYR A 126 -16.32 -18.32 -7.91
N CYS A 127 -15.83 -17.31 -7.21
CA CYS A 127 -16.65 -16.19 -6.74
C CYS A 127 -16.33 -14.87 -7.44
N ALA A 128 -15.61 -14.92 -8.54
CA ALA A 128 -15.25 -13.75 -9.33
C ALA A 128 -15.56 -13.94 -10.82
N GLY A 129 -15.68 -12.84 -11.53
CA GLY A 129 -15.84 -12.80 -12.96
C GLY A 129 -15.09 -11.65 -13.58
N SER A 130 -14.85 -11.72 -14.88
CA SER A 130 -14.32 -10.60 -15.63
C SER A 130 -15.08 -10.43 -16.94
N SER A 131 -15.21 -9.19 -17.37
CA SER A 131 -15.85 -8.82 -18.62
C SER A 131 -15.08 -7.70 -19.30
N TYR A 132 -15.19 -7.62 -20.62
CA TYR A 132 -14.64 -6.52 -21.40
C TYR A 132 -15.74 -5.86 -22.19
N ASP A 133 -15.91 -4.56 -22.00
CA ASP A 133 -16.82 -3.73 -22.76
C ASP A 133 -16.33 -2.28 -22.74
N GLU A 134 -16.64 -1.50 -23.78
CA GLU A 134 -16.29 -0.07 -23.89
C GLU A 134 -14.79 0.23 -23.65
N ASN A 135 -13.91 -0.68 -24.04
CA ASN A 135 -12.45 -0.63 -23.82
C ASN A 135 -12.02 -0.75 -22.35
N ILE A 136 -12.87 -1.30 -21.50
CA ILE A 136 -12.63 -1.48 -20.07
C ILE A 136 -12.77 -2.96 -19.71
N ILE A 137 -11.75 -3.52 -19.10
CA ILE A 137 -11.85 -4.79 -18.37
C ILE A 137 -12.41 -4.46 -16.99
N GLU A 138 -13.49 -5.13 -16.61
CA GLU A 138 -14.04 -5.08 -15.25
C GLU A 138 -13.88 -6.43 -14.58
N TYR A 139 -13.37 -6.45 -13.37
CA TYR A 139 -13.29 -7.61 -12.50
C TYR A 139 -14.30 -7.43 -11.38
N ASP A 140 -15.13 -8.45 -11.12
CA ASP A 140 -16.24 -8.42 -10.19
C ASP A 140 -16.15 -9.57 -9.21
N LEU A 141 -16.34 -9.26 -7.92
CA LEU A 141 -16.41 -10.22 -6.82
C LEU A 141 -17.86 -10.40 -6.39
N PHE A 142 -18.48 -11.51 -6.77
CA PHE A 142 -19.94 -11.72 -6.66
C PHE A 142 -20.52 -11.72 -5.24
N TYR A 143 -19.71 -11.86 -4.21
CA TYR A 143 -20.20 -11.87 -2.82
C TYR A 143 -19.90 -10.58 -2.06
N GLU A 144 -19.30 -9.61 -2.70
CA GLU A 144 -19.00 -8.30 -2.11
C GLU A 144 -19.75 -7.18 -2.84
N GLU A 145 -20.45 -6.36 -2.10
CA GLU A 145 -21.26 -5.28 -2.65
C GLU A 145 -20.43 -4.22 -3.41
N PHE A 146 -19.09 -4.20 -3.24
CA PHE A 146 -18.17 -3.20 -3.79
C PHE A 146 -16.85 -3.78 -4.31
N GLY A 147 -16.82 -5.06 -4.63
CA GLY A 147 -15.62 -5.77 -5.07
C GLY A 147 -15.29 -5.60 -6.54
N TYR A 148 -15.44 -4.39 -7.11
CA TYR A 148 -15.13 -4.11 -8.50
C TYR A 148 -13.74 -3.52 -8.66
N GLN A 149 -13.03 -3.97 -9.68
CA GLN A 149 -11.79 -3.38 -10.15
C GLN A 149 -11.87 -3.20 -11.66
N TYR A 150 -11.21 -2.19 -12.19
CA TYR A 150 -11.18 -1.95 -13.63
C TYR A 150 -9.74 -1.78 -14.12
N PHE A 151 -9.56 -2.13 -15.41
CA PHE A 151 -8.34 -1.88 -16.15
C PHE A 151 -8.68 -1.37 -17.54
N THR A 152 -8.11 -0.24 -17.94
CA THR A 152 -8.39 0.41 -19.22
C THR A 152 -7.17 1.16 -19.75
N SER A 153 -7.30 1.77 -20.93
CA SER A 153 -6.27 2.63 -21.52
C SER A 153 -6.88 3.83 -22.23
N ASN A 154 -6.05 4.86 -22.46
CA ASN A 154 -6.43 6.06 -23.20
C ASN A 154 -6.69 5.81 -24.69
N VAL A 155 -6.23 4.68 -25.22
CA VAL A 155 -6.44 4.27 -26.61
C VAL A 155 -7.39 3.09 -26.70
N THR A 156 -8.00 2.87 -27.86
CA THR A 156 -8.78 1.66 -28.12
C THR A 156 -7.81 0.49 -28.29
N PRO A 157 -7.92 -0.57 -27.47
CA PRO A 157 -7.11 -1.76 -27.62
C PRO A 157 -7.44 -2.51 -28.92
N ASP A 158 -6.43 -3.18 -29.48
CA ASP A 158 -6.61 -4.08 -30.63
C ASP A 158 -6.90 -5.53 -30.18
N GLY A 159 -6.68 -5.83 -28.91
CA GLY A 159 -6.98 -7.12 -28.28
C GLY A 159 -6.98 -7.01 -26.74
N PHE A 160 -7.55 -8.01 -26.10
CA PHE A 160 -7.57 -8.12 -24.63
C PHE A 160 -7.58 -9.58 -24.19
N ASP A 161 -7.16 -9.82 -22.94
CA ASP A 161 -7.41 -11.06 -22.20
C ASP A 161 -7.74 -10.73 -20.75
N CYS A 162 -8.77 -11.39 -20.23
CA CYS A 162 -9.20 -11.29 -18.84
C CYS A 162 -8.84 -12.54 -18.03
N LEU A 163 -8.36 -13.61 -18.69
CA LEU A 163 -8.01 -14.86 -18.04
C LEU A 163 -6.51 -15.12 -18.11
N ARG A 164 -5.93 -15.39 -16.94
CA ARG A 164 -4.49 -15.67 -16.80
C ARG A 164 -4.01 -16.80 -17.70
N ASP A 165 -4.74 -17.90 -17.72
CA ASP A 165 -4.35 -19.08 -18.51
C ASP A 165 -4.46 -18.85 -20.02
N SER A 166 -5.31 -17.94 -20.45
CA SER A 166 -5.41 -17.54 -21.87
C SER A 166 -4.24 -16.63 -22.27
N PHE A 167 -3.81 -15.75 -21.38
CA PHE A 167 -2.70 -14.84 -21.65
C PHE A 167 -1.35 -15.54 -21.47
N LEU A 168 -1.11 -16.19 -20.32
CA LEU A 168 0.17 -16.84 -20.04
C LEU A 168 0.31 -18.18 -20.76
N GLY A 169 -0.74 -18.98 -20.80
CA GLY A 169 -0.72 -20.34 -21.33
C GLY A 169 -0.52 -21.41 -20.25
N ALA A 170 -0.97 -22.63 -20.56
CA ALA A 170 -0.80 -23.78 -19.67
C ALA A 170 0.69 -24.10 -19.45
N TYR A 171 1.10 -24.28 -18.18
CA TYR A 171 2.48 -24.56 -17.77
C TYR A 171 3.50 -23.48 -18.15
N ARG A 172 3.02 -22.24 -18.38
CA ARG A 172 3.86 -21.07 -18.66
C ARG A 172 3.78 -20.07 -17.50
N THR A 173 4.69 -19.12 -17.52
CA THR A 173 4.81 -18.05 -16.51
C THR A 173 4.92 -16.69 -17.18
N GLU A 174 5.05 -15.64 -16.39
CA GLU A 174 5.11 -14.25 -16.85
C GLU A 174 6.33 -13.96 -17.76
N ASP A 175 7.36 -14.79 -17.74
CA ASP A 175 8.56 -14.65 -18.61
C ASP A 175 8.33 -15.14 -20.04
N ASN A 176 7.32 -15.99 -20.26
CA ASN A 176 7.04 -16.58 -21.57
C ASN A 176 5.54 -16.67 -21.91
N PRO A 177 4.77 -15.58 -21.83
CA PRO A 177 3.32 -15.60 -22.06
C PRO A 177 2.97 -15.93 -23.50
N ILE A 178 2.03 -16.89 -23.68
CA ILE A 178 1.63 -17.38 -25.02
C ILE A 178 1.00 -16.28 -25.90
N ALA A 179 0.26 -15.34 -25.30
CA ALA A 179 -0.36 -14.24 -26.03
C ALA A 179 0.72 -13.33 -26.66
N VAL A 180 1.78 -13.02 -25.91
CA VAL A 180 2.90 -12.21 -26.40
C VAL A 180 3.70 -12.96 -27.46
N GLU A 181 4.03 -14.23 -27.24
CA GLU A 181 4.73 -15.07 -28.22
C GLU A 181 3.95 -15.17 -29.53
N ARG A 182 2.66 -15.44 -29.45
CA ARG A 182 1.75 -15.51 -30.59
C ARG A 182 1.54 -14.15 -31.27
N GLY A 183 1.66 -13.05 -30.51
CA GLY A 183 1.47 -11.68 -30.98
C GLY A 183 0.01 -11.22 -30.98
N THR A 184 -0.87 -11.94 -30.28
CA THR A 184 -2.28 -11.55 -30.18
C THR A 184 -2.92 -12.10 -28.90
N CYS A 185 -3.76 -11.29 -28.25
CA CYS A 185 -4.69 -11.73 -27.22
C CYS A 185 -5.81 -12.58 -27.81
N SER A 186 -6.50 -13.34 -26.97
CA SER A 186 -7.57 -14.27 -27.38
C SER A 186 -8.97 -13.73 -27.21
N GLY A 187 -9.15 -12.58 -26.55
CA GLY A 187 -10.45 -12.03 -26.20
C GLY A 187 -11.13 -12.79 -25.07
N SER A 188 -10.37 -13.38 -24.18
CA SER A 188 -10.89 -14.23 -23.10
C SER A 188 -11.58 -13.41 -22.01
N HIS A 189 -12.74 -13.88 -21.58
CA HIS A 189 -13.49 -13.37 -20.43
C HIS A 189 -14.50 -14.43 -19.99
N GLU A 190 -14.72 -14.62 -18.70
CA GLU A 190 -15.76 -15.52 -18.19
C GLU A 190 -16.02 -15.34 -16.69
N LEU A 191 -16.95 -16.11 -16.18
CA LEU A 191 -17.22 -16.27 -14.75
C LEU A 191 -16.34 -17.38 -14.19
N GLY A 192 -15.77 -17.14 -13.03
CA GLY A 192 -14.81 -18.05 -12.41
C GLY A 192 -13.45 -17.99 -13.08
N ASN A 193 -12.57 -18.94 -12.72
CA ASN A 193 -11.21 -19.02 -13.21
C ASN A 193 -10.25 -17.97 -12.62
N ASN A 194 -9.03 -17.90 -13.11
CA ASN A 194 -7.97 -17.01 -12.60
C ASN A 194 -7.88 -15.76 -13.49
N HIS A 195 -8.23 -14.61 -12.93
CA HIS A 195 -8.43 -13.39 -13.70
C HIS A 195 -7.16 -12.52 -13.78
N CYS A 196 -6.97 -11.90 -14.95
CA CYS A 196 -5.95 -10.90 -15.20
C CYS A 196 -6.53 -9.72 -15.99
N GLY A 197 -5.77 -8.65 -16.08
CA GLY A 197 -6.02 -7.53 -16.97
C GLY A 197 -4.91 -7.45 -18.01
N SER A 198 -5.22 -7.71 -19.28
CA SER A 198 -4.29 -7.50 -20.38
C SER A 198 -4.98 -6.77 -21.53
N LEU A 199 -4.34 -5.69 -21.99
CA LEU A 199 -4.75 -4.92 -23.16
C LEU A 199 -3.62 -4.91 -24.18
N GLN A 200 -3.94 -5.19 -25.42
CA GLN A 200 -2.99 -5.16 -26.55
C GLN A 200 -3.18 -3.90 -27.37
N LYS A 201 -2.07 -3.27 -27.78
CA LYS A 201 -2.06 -2.20 -28.78
C LYS A 201 -0.97 -2.44 -29.80
N ASP A 202 -1.34 -2.50 -31.06
CA ASP A 202 -0.42 -2.63 -32.17
C ASP A 202 -0.04 -1.23 -32.70
N LEU A 203 1.25 -0.97 -32.81
CA LEU A 203 1.83 0.31 -33.18
C LEU A 203 2.67 0.17 -34.43
N VAL A 204 2.57 1.19 -35.30
CA VAL A 204 3.50 1.40 -36.41
C VAL A 204 4.26 2.68 -36.12
N LEU A 205 5.54 2.58 -35.84
CA LEU A 205 6.40 3.70 -35.45
C LEU A 205 7.31 4.10 -36.59
N ALA A 206 7.13 5.30 -37.14
CA ALA A 206 8.06 5.88 -38.10
C ALA A 206 9.46 6.12 -37.47
N PRO A 207 10.51 6.31 -38.28
CA PRO A 207 11.84 6.69 -37.75
C PRO A 207 11.77 7.93 -36.86
N GLY A 208 12.28 7.82 -35.65
CA GLY A 208 12.31 8.90 -34.65
C GLY A 208 10.99 9.16 -33.92
N GLU A 209 9.91 8.49 -34.32
CA GLU A 209 8.59 8.69 -33.71
C GLU A 209 8.54 8.19 -32.26
N GLU A 210 7.83 8.94 -31.45
CA GLU A 210 7.53 8.60 -30.05
C GLU A 210 6.02 8.57 -29.83
N VAL A 211 5.54 7.50 -29.17
CA VAL A 211 4.14 7.30 -28.82
C VAL A 211 4.01 7.18 -27.30
N ARG A 212 2.91 7.72 -26.75
CA ARG A 212 2.57 7.66 -25.33
C ARG A 212 1.24 6.95 -25.13
N LEU A 213 1.24 5.92 -24.30
CA LEU A 213 0.07 5.16 -23.90
C LEU A 213 -0.11 5.27 -22.38
N ILE A 214 -1.35 5.44 -21.93
CA ILE A 214 -1.69 5.46 -20.52
C ILE A 214 -2.59 4.26 -20.23
N PHE A 215 -2.11 3.34 -19.38
CA PHE A 215 -2.96 2.32 -18.78
C PHE A 215 -3.41 2.77 -17.40
N MET A 216 -4.61 2.38 -16.99
CA MET A 216 -5.29 2.85 -15.79
C MET A 216 -5.87 1.66 -15.05
N LEU A 217 -5.33 1.39 -13.87
CA LEU A 217 -5.78 0.31 -12.98
C LEU A 217 -6.38 0.91 -11.72
N GLY A 218 -7.64 0.60 -11.43
CA GLY A 218 -8.32 1.19 -10.27
C GLY A 218 -9.35 0.28 -9.62
N GLU A 219 -9.81 0.74 -8.46
CA GLU A 219 -10.94 0.15 -7.75
C GLU A 219 -12.23 0.87 -8.15
N GLY A 220 -13.27 0.12 -8.40
CA GLY A 220 -14.57 0.61 -8.80
C GLY A 220 -15.16 -0.11 -10.01
N SER A 221 -16.42 0.20 -10.29
CA SER A 221 -17.15 -0.34 -11.45
C SER A 221 -16.64 0.22 -12.77
N ARG A 222 -17.13 -0.34 -13.88
CA ARG A 222 -16.90 0.17 -15.24
C ARG A 222 -17.22 1.66 -15.39
N GLU A 223 -18.27 2.14 -14.72
CA GLU A 223 -18.62 3.56 -14.75
C GLU A 223 -17.57 4.45 -14.08
N ALA A 224 -16.92 3.96 -13.00
CA ALA A 224 -15.78 4.63 -12.42
C ALA A 224 -14.59 4.63 -13.39
N GLY A 225 -14.33 3.48 -14.01
CA GLY A 225 -13.30 3.35 -15.04
C GLY A 225 -13.49 4.28 -16.23
N LYS A 226 -14.75 4.50 -16.71
CA LYS A 226 -15.06 5.47 -17.78
C LYS A 226 -14.67 6.89 -17.40
N LYS A 227 -15.04 7.35 -16.20
CA LYS A 227 -14.71 8.69 -15.72
C LYS A 227 -13.21 8.92 -15.64
N ILE A 228 -12.49 7.94 -15.13
CA ILE A 228 -11.02 7.97 -15.04
C ILE A 228 -10.39 7.97 -16.43
N ARG A 229 -10.90 7.11 -17.35
CA ARG A 229 -10.43 7.07 -18.73
C ARG A 229 -10.67 8.41 -19.45
N GLU A 230 -11.85 9.01 -19.33
CA GLU A 230 -12.15 10.33 -19.88
C GLU A 230 -11.16 11.38 -19.37
N LYS A 231 -10.92 11.43 -18.04
CA LYS A 231 -10.00 12.39 -17.42
C LYS A 231 -8.55 12.22 -17.92
N TYR A 232 -8.01 11.00 -17.89
CA TYR A 232 -6.59 10.72 -18.18
C TYR A 232 -6.32 10.33 -19.64
N SER A 233 -7.32 10.37 -20.52
CA SER A 233 -7.10 10.36 -21.96
C SER A 233 -6.49 11.68 -22.46
N ASP A 234 -6.69 12.77 -21.72
CA ASP A 234 -5.94 14.01 -21.92
C ASP A 234 -4.59 13.93 -21.22
N MET A 235 -3.51 13.98 -22.00
CA MET A 235 -2.13 13.91 -21.51
C MET A 235 -1.78 15.06 -20.57
N ALA A 236 -2.43 16.22 -20.70
CA ALA A 236 -2.24 17.35 -19.81
C ALA A 236 -2.67 17.03 -18.37
N ASN A 237 -3.72 16.23 -18.18
CA ASN A 237 -4.15 15.80 -16.85
C ASN A 237 -3.18 14.79 -16.22
N VAL A 238 -2.55 13.93 -17.01
CA VAL A 238 -1.50 13.02 -16.53
C VAL A 238 -0.27 13.83 -16.08
N ASP A 239 0.15 14.80 -16.90
CA ASP A 239 1.30 15.66 -16.57
C ASP A 239 1.02 16.53 -15.34
N ALA A 240 -0.22 17.05 -15.22
CA ALA A 240 -0.65 17.81 -14.04
C ALA A 240 -0.66 16.96 -12.77
N ALA A 241 -1.16 15.73 -12.83
CA ALA A 241 -1.15 14.81 -11.69
C ALA A 241 0.28 14.49 -11.22
N TYR A 242 1.21 14.29 -12.16
CA TYR A 242 2.61 14.07 -11.84
C TYR A 242 3.26 15.31 -11.21
N ALA A 243 2.98 16.50 -11.75
CA ALA A 243 3.47 17.76 -11.20
C ALA A 243 2.93 17.99 -9.77
N GLN A 244 1.64 17.78 -9.54
CA GLN A 244 1.02 17.88 -8.21
C GLN A 244 1.68 16.94 -7.19
N LEU A 245 1.94 15.69 -7.56
CA LEU A 245 2.62 14.73 -6.70
C LEU A 245 4.05 15.18 -6.35
N LYS A 246 4.78 15.70 -7.34
CA LYS A 246 6.12 16.24 -7.15
C LYS A 246 6.11 17.45 -6.23
N ASP A 247 5.23 18.42 -6.48
CA ASP A 247 5.07 19.63 -5.66
C ASP A 247 4.71 19.30 -4.21
N TYR A 248 3.87 18.29 -3.99
CA TYR A 248 3.52 17.82 -2.65
C TYR A 248 4.78 17.40 -1.86
N TRP A 249 5.61 16.56 -2.45
CA TRP A 249 6.82 16.09 -1.78
C TRP A 249 7.89 17.18 -1.64
N GLU A 250 8.06 18.04 -2.64
CA GLU A 250 8.98 19.16 -2.55
C GLU A 250 8.60 20.11 -1.42
N ASN A 251 7.32 20.42 -1.26
CA ASN A 251 6.82 21.25 -0.17
C ASN A 251 7.00 20.58 1.21
N LYS A 252 6.78 19.25 1.29
CA LYS A 252 7.04 18.49 2.52
C LYS A 252 8.51 18.55 2.90
N PHE A 253 9.40 18.27 1.97
CA PHE A 253 10.85 18.26 2.24
C PHE A 253 11.40 19.64 2.55
N ALA A 254 10.80 20.71 2.03
CA ALA A 254 11.23 22.07 2.31
C ALA A 254 11.05 22.49 3.79
N GLN A 255 10.25 21.77 4.56
CA GLN A 255 9.97 22.11 5.97
C GLN A 255 11.19 21.90 6.88
N LEU A 256 12.05 20.93 6.59
CA LEU A 256 13.28 20.69 7.32
C LEU A 256 14.42 20.40 6.34
N GLN A 257 15.41 21.30 6.30
CA GLN A 257 16.57 21.16 5.45
C GLN A 257 17.86 21.43 6.23
N ILE A 258 18.79 20.49 6.16
CA ILE A 258 20.14 20.64 6.69
C ILE A 258 21.15 20.73 5.58
N LYS A 259 22.27 21.38 5.82
CA LYS A 259 23.44 21.41 4.95
C LYS A 259 24.68 21.14 5.76
N THR A 260 25.27 19.99 5.59
CA THR A 260 26.50 19.56 6.25
C THR A 260 27.57 19.20 5.20
N PRO A 261 28.84 19.02 5.60
CA PRO A 261 29.86 18.50 4.69
C PRO A 261 29.64 17.05 4.24
N ASN A 262 28.71 16.32 4.89
CA ASN A 262 28.40 14.94 4.54
C ASN A 262 27.14 14.88 3.68
N GLU A 263 27.31 14.67 2.37
CA GLU A 263 26.19 14.60 1.41
C GLU A 263 25.23 13.41 1.71
N GLY A 264 25.72 12.29 2.21
CA GLY A 264 24.90 11.16 2.59
C GLY A 264 23.95 11.53 3.75
N MET A 265 24.45 12.27 4.75
CA MET A 265 23.63 12.79 5.85
C MET A 265 22.59 13.79 5.34
N ASN A 266 22.97 14.71 4.45
CA ASN A 266 22.05 15.65 3.85
C ASN A 266 20.91 14.94 3.11
N THR A 267 21.22 13.95 2.28
CA THR A 267 20.23 13.16 1.54
C THR A 267 19.31 12.38 2.47
N LEU A 268 19.87 11.76 3.51
CA LEU A 268 19.10 10.99 4.47
C LEU A 268 18.09 11.87 5.24
N ILE A 269 18.54 12.97 5.81
CA ILE A 269 17.70 13.85 6.65
C ILE A 269 16.71 14.65 5.77
N ASN A 270 17.18 15.25 4.68
CA ASN A 270 16.37 16.14 3.86
C ASN A 270 15.30 15.43 3.02
N THR A 271 15.41 14.11 2.86
CA THR A 271 14.49 13.35 1.99
C THR A 271 14.01 12.05 2.62
N TRP A 272 14.93 11.11 2.87
CA TRP A 272 14.54 9.74 3.16
C TRP A 272 13.90 9.54 4.53
N ASN A 273 14.39 10.21 5.56
CA ASN A 273 13.81 10.10 6.91
C ASN A 273 12.38 10.59 6.92
N LEU A 274 12.12 11.76 6.32
CA LEU A 274 10.76 12.30 6.27
C LEU A 274 9.84 11.44 5.40
N TYR A 275 10.30 11.01 4.22
CA TYR A 275 9.54 10.10 3.37
C TYR A 275 9.15 8.81 4.11
N GLN A 276 10.12 8.20 4.79
CA GLN A 276 9.89 6.97 5.55
C GLN A 276 8.92 7.20 6.72
N ALA A 277 9.04 8.31 7.43
CA ALA A 277 8.15 8.67 8.53
C ALA A 277 6.70 8.86 8.07
N GLU A 278 6.47 9.58 6.97
CA GLU A 278 5.15 9.76 6.36
C GLU A 278 4.53 8.43 5.88
N VAL A 279 5.34 7.52 5.35
CA VAL A 279 4.86 6.18 4.96
C VAL A 279 4.52 5.34 6.19
N ASN A 280 5.38 5.33 7.20
CA ASN A 280 5.19 4.53 8.40
C ASN A 280 3.93 4.93 9.17
N ILE A 281 3.70 6.24 9.34
CA ILE A 281 2.51 6.71 10.07
C ILE A 281 1.20 6.33 9.38
N MET A 282 1.21 6.13 8.05
CA MET A 282 0.04 5.66 7.31
C MET A 282 -0.19 4.16 7.49
N PHE A 283 0.88 3.38 7.37
CA PHE A 283 0.79 1.92 7.37
C PHE A 283 0.98 1.31 8.76
N SER A 284 1.34 2.13 9.76
CA SER A 284 1.59 1.66 11.12
C SER A 284 2.50 0.42 11.11
N ARG A 285 2.15 -0.61 11.81
CA ARG A 285 2.87 -1.88 11.94
C ARG A 285 3.25 -2.61 10.63
N PHE A 286 3.13 -2.00 9.48
CA PHE A 286 3.45 -2.61 8.19
C PHE A 286 4.96 -2.61 7.92
N ALA A 287 5.73 -3.29 8.79
CA ALA A 287 7.17 -3.37 8.66
C ALA A 287 7.59 -4.10 7.37
N SER A 288 6.90 -5.20 7.05
CA SER A 288 7.04 -5.88 5.76
C SER A 288 5.86 -6.81 5.48
N PHE A 289 5.63 -7.12 4.21
CA PHE A 289 4.65 -8.14 3.82
C PHE A 289 5.03 -9.55 4.27
N ILE A 290 6.32 -9.81 4.42
CA ILE A 290 6.84 -11.12 4.84
C ILE A 290 6.57 -11.33 6.32
N GLU A 291 6.78 -10.30 7.14
CA GLU A 291 6.62 -10.35 8.58
C GLU A 291 5.16 -10.31 9.01
N VAL A 292 4.44 -9.26 8.59
CA VAL A 292 3.07 -9.01 9.04
C VAL A 292 2.01 -9.69 8.16
N GLY A 293 2.39 -10.14 6.96
CA GLY A 293 1.46 -10.74 6.02
C GLY A 293 0.37 -9.76 5.62
N GLY A 294 -0.87 -10.14 5.87
CA GLY A 294 -2.05 -9.31 5.61
C GLY A 294 -2.67 -8.73 6.86
N ARG A 295 -1.95 -8.58 7.95
CA ARG A 295 -2.50 -8.00 9.19
C ARG A 295 -2.87 -6.54 8.97
N THR A 296 -3.92 -6.10 9.64
CA THR A 296 -4.36 -4.70 9.67
C THR A 296 -4.47 -4.20 11.11
N GLY A 297 -4.75 -2.92 11.22
CA GLY A 297 -4.92 -2.24 12.49
C GLY A 297 -3.67 -1.45 12.89
N LEU A 298 -3.79 -0.75 14.01
CA LEU A 298 -2.68 -0.03 14.62
C LEU A 298 -1.97 -0.92 15.63
N GLY A 299 -0.67 -1.12 15.44
CA GLY A 299 0.20 -1.56 16.52
C GLY A 299 0.41 -0.41 17.48
N TYR A 300 0.10 -0.60 18.76
CA TYR A 300 0.07 0.52 19.72
C TYR A 300 1.42 1.23 19.83
N ARG A 301 2.48 0.50 20.20
CA ARG A 301 3.82 1.06 20.34
C ARG A 301 4.39 1.58 19.02
N ASP A 302 4.20 0.81 17.94
CA ASP A 302 4.74 1.15 16.63
C ASP A 302 4.18 2.50 16.15
N THR A 303 2.84 2.66 16.25
CA THR A 303 2.18 3.90 15.86
C THR A 303 2.54 5.06 16.79
N ALA A 304 2.70 4.81 18.09
CA ALA A 304 3.13 5.84 19.03
C ALA A 304 4.56 6.33 18.71
N GLN A 305 5.48 5.42 18.41
CA GLN A 305 6.84 5.77 17.98
C GLN A 305 6.86 6.50 16.64
N ASP A 306 6.06 6.04 15.66
CA ASP A 306 5.94 6.71 14.35
C ASP A 306 5.38 8.13 14.51
N ALA A 307 4.40 8.34 15.40
CA ALA A 307 3.81 9.65 15.66
C ALA A 307 4.84 10.69 16.16
N MET A 308 5.88 10.27 16.91
CA MET A 308 6.96 11.17 17.33
C MET A 308 7.81 11.71 16.19
N THR A 309 7.76 11.10 15.02
CA THR A 309 8.65 11.43 13.90
C THR A 309 8.10 12.49 12.96
N ILE A 310 6.81 12.83 13.03
CA ILE A 310 6.13 13.69 12.03
C ILE A 310 5.49 14.97 12.56
N PRO A 311 5.57 15.36 13.85
CA PRO A 311 4.81 16.54 14.31
C PRO A 311 5.24 17.85 13.62
N HIS A 312 6.49 17.96 13.19
CA HIS A 312 7.03 19.11 12.46
C HIS A 312 6.58 19.19 10.99
N SER A 313 6.21 18.06 10.38
CA SER A 313 5.88 17.98 8.95
C SER A 313 4.41 17.69 8.68
N ASN A 314 3.73 17.04 9.62
CA ASN A 314 2.33 16.66 9.50
C ASN A 314 1.64 16.62 10.88
N PRO A 315 1.50 17.78 11.56
CA PRO A 315 0.95 17.83 12.90
C PRO A 315 -0.49 17.29 12.97
N GLU A 316 -1.30 17.50 11.94
CA GLU A 316 -2.68 17.02 11.89
C GLU A 316 -2.73 15.48 11.90
N LYS A 317 -1.89 14.83 11.12
CA LYS A 317 -1.82 13.37 11.09
C LYS A 317 -1.23 12.79 12.36
N CYS A 318 -0.21 13.47 12.92
CA CYS A 318 0.35 13.14 14.23
C CYS A 318 -0.75 13.15 15.30
N ARG A 319 -1.48 14.25 15.41
CA ARG A 319 -2.58 14.41 16.36
C ARG A 319 -3.67 13.35 16.16
N GLN A 320 -4.07 13.10 14.93
CA GLN A 320 -5.05 12.06 14.62
C GLN A 320 -4.61 10.70 15.19
N ARG A 321 -3.38 10.27 14.94
CA ARG A 321 -2.83 9.00 15.43
C ARG A 321 -2.76 8.95 16.96
N ILE A 322 -2.36 10.04 17.59
CA ILE A 322 -2.35 10.14 19.06
C ILE A 322 -3.78 9.95 19.63
N VAL A 323 -4.80 10.63 19.05
CA VAL A 323 -6.19 10.48 19.50
C VAL A 323 -6.70 9.05 19.27
N GLU A 324 -6.38 8.43 18.15
CA GLU A 324 -6.73 7.02 17.87
C GLU A 324 -6.11 6.07 18.91
N LEU A 325 -4.84 6.30 19.30
CA LEU A 325 -4.18 5.51 20.34
C LEU A 325 -4.77 5.76 21.74
N LEU A 326 -5.12 7.00 22.06
CA LEU A 326 -5.81 7.34 23.33
C LEU A 326 -7.14 6.58 23.44
N ARG A 327 -7.89 6.46 22.34
CA ARG A 327 -9.13 5.65 22.28
C ARG A 327 -8.89 4.15 22.43
N GLY A 328 -7.69 3.68 22.12
CA GLY A 328 -7.24 2.29 22.35
C GLY A 328 -6.67 2.04 23.74
N LEU A 329 -6.69 3.02 24.64
CA LEU A 329 -6.27 2.89 26.04
C LEU A 329 -7.44 2.45 26.90
N THR A 330 -7.19 1.56 27.86
CA THR A 330 -8.18 1.16 28.87
C THR A 330 -8.21 2.13 30.06
N THR A 331 -9.31 2.16 30.80
CA THR A 331 -9.40 2.91 32.06
C THR A 331 -8.40 2.48 33.12
N LYS A 332 -7.81 1.29 32.97
CA LYS A 332 -6.74 0.77 33.82
C LYS A 332 -5.34 1.28 33.44
N GLY A 333 -5.18 1.88 32.27
CA GLY A 333 -3.92 2.48 31.83
C GLY A 333 -3.04 1.60 30.93
N TYR A 334 -3.49 0.43 30.47
CA TYR A 334 -2.79 -0.34 29.45
C TYR A 334 -3.44 -0.17 28.08
N GLY A 335 -2.64 -0.19 27.03
CA GLY A 335 -3.07 -0.10 25.64
C GLY A 335 -3.41 -1.46 25.04
N LEU A 336 -4.27 -1.46 24.03
CA LEU A 336 -4.56 -2.64 23.22
C LEU A 336 -3.44 -2.85 22.21
N HIS A 337 -2.71 -3.95 22.32
CA HIS A 337 -1.51 -4.20 21.51
C HIS A 337 -1.71 -4.03 20.00
N LEU A 338 -2.87 -4.47 19.50
CA LEU A 338 -3.28 -4.32 18.09
C LEU A 338 -4.81 -4.10 18.03
N PHE A 339 -5.24 -3.03 17.36
CA PHE A 339 -6.67 -2.72 17.22
C PHE A 339 -6.95 -1.91 15.95
N SER A 340 -8.19 -1.95 15.47
CA SER A 340 -8.68 -1.04 14.42
C SER A 340 -9.21 0.25 15.03
N PRO A 341 -8.76 1.43 14.58
CA PRO A 341 -9.24 2.72 15.10
C PRO A 341 -10.75 2.89 15.01
N GLU A 342 -11.37 2.35 13.97
CA GLU A 342 -12.82 2.39 13.72
C GLU A 342 -13.64 1.75 14.84
N TRP A 343 -13.07 0.81 15.61
CA TRP A 343 -13.76 0.16 16.70
C TRP A 343 -14.14 1.14 17.82
N PHE A 344 -13.36 2.18 18.01
CA PHE A 344 -13.49 3.17 19.08
C PHE A 344 -13.82 4.57 18.57
N ASP A 345 -13.97 4.76 17.23
CA ASP A 345 -14.35 6.04 16.67
C ASP A 345 -15.86 6.29 16.87
N PRO A 346 -16.26 7.33 17.64
CA PRO A 346 -17.66 7.65 17.86
C PRO A 346 -18.40 8.08 16.59
N ASP A 347 -17.67 8.57 15.59
CA ASP A 347 -18.21 9.04 14.31
C ASP A 347 -18.29 7.94 13.25
N ALA A 348 -17.49 6.88 13.34
CA ALA A 348 -17.55 5.72 12.44
C ALA A 348 -18.93 5.04 12.42
N LYS A 349 -19.70 5.17 13.49
CA LYS A 349 -21.08 4.63 13.59
C LYS A 349 -22.11 5.44 12.79
N LYS A 350 -21.80 6.64 12.36
CA LYS A 350 -22.72 7.53 11.61
C LYS A 350 -22.63 7.30 10.11
N GLU A 351 -21.46 6.97 9.59
CA GLU A 351 -21.31 6.49 8.23
C GLU A 351 -21.53 4.98 8.22
N LYS A 352 -22.77 4.58 7.93
CA LYS A 352 -23.08 3.18 7.56
C LYS A 352 -22.47 2.89 6.18
N LYS A 353 -21.16 2.83 6.04
CA LYS A 353 -20.54 1.87 5.16
C LYS A 353 -20.98 0.52 5.71
N LYS A 354 -21.83 -0.19 4.96
CA LYS A 354 -22.28 -1.53 5.38
C LYS A 354 -21.01 -2.30 5.72
N PRO A 355 -20.92 -2.89 6.93
CA PRO A 355 -19.73 -3.62 7.31
C PRO A 355 -19.51 -4.69 6.24
N PHE A 356 -18.26 -4.81 5.78
CA PHE A 356 -17.81 -5.92 4.99
C PHE A 356 -18.34 -7.22 5.63
N LYS A 357 -19.30 -7.84 4.97
CA LYS A 357 -19.77 -9.17 5.37
C LYS A 357 -18.77 -10.17 4.82
N SER A 358 -17.60 -10.28 5.43
CA SER A 358 -16.74 -11.42 5.18
C SER A 358 -17.52 -12.69 5.49
N PRO A 359 -17.55 -13.66 4.57
CA PRO A 359 -18.08 -14.99 4.87
C PRO A 359 -17.23 -15.75 5.90
N THR A 360 -15.97 -15.39 6.07
CA THR A 360 -15.25 -15.68 7.30
C THR A 360 -15.76 -14.71 8.32
N VAL A 361 -16.62 -15.22 9.19
CA VAL A 361 -17.08 -14.54 10.40
C VAL A 361 -15.83 -14.05 11.14
N ILE A 362 -15.36 -12.84 10.78
CA ILE A 362 -14.75 -11.98 11.79
C ILE A 362 -15.98 -11.60 12.62
N PRO A 363 -16.13 -12.10 13.83
CA PRO A 363 -17.26 -11.73 14.64
C PRO A 363 -17.34 -10.22 14.60
N THR A 364 -18.55 -9.66 14.50
CA THR A 364 -18.80 -8.29 14.93
C THR A 364 -18.40 -8.28 16.40
N VAL A 365 -17.11 -8.06 16.64
CA VAL A 365 -16.52 -8.11 17.97
C VAL A 365 -17.09 -6.88 18.64
N ASN A 366 -17.95 -7.07 19.64
CA ASN A 366 -18.30 -5.95 20.50
C ASN A 366 -17.00 -5.37 21.05
N ALA A 367 -16.90 -4.05 21.13
CA ALA A 367 -15.74 -3.40 21.75
C ALA A 367 -15.41 -4.03 23.13
N LYS A 368 -16.43 -4.53 23.85
CA LYS A 368 -16.25 -5.26 25.12
C LYS A 368 -15.56 -6.61 25.00
N ASP A 369 -15.64 -7.25 23.82
CA ASP A 369 -15.02 -8.57 23.56
C ASP A 369 -13.59 -8.41 23.01
N ILE A 370 -13.17 -7.18 22.65
CA ILE A 370 -11.85 -6.84 22.11
C ILE A 370 -10.87 -6.42 23.21
N VAL A 371 -11.40 -5.89 24.32
CA VAL A 371 -10.57 -5.49 25.45
C VAL A 371 -10.14 -6.75 26.19
N HIS A 372 -8.99 -7.29 25.76
CA HIS A 372 -8.34 -8.41 26.41
C HIS A 372 -7.99 -8.06 27.86
N GLY A 373 -7.85 -9.07 28.68
CA GLY A 373 -7.42 -8.90 30.07
C GLY A 373 -5.96 -8.46 30.18
N LEU A 374 -5.54 -8.23 31.41
CA LEU A 374 -4.16 -7.85 31.72
C LEU A 374 -3.13 -8.88 31.24
N GLU A 375 -3.52 -10.14 31.11
CA GLU A 375 -2.69 -11.24 30.61
C GLU A 375 -2.21 -11.05 29.17
N ASP A 376 -2.96 -10.26 28.38
CA ASP A 376 -2.61 -9.96 26.99
C ASP A 376 -1.90 -8.59 26.79
N ALA A 377 -1.76 -7.81 27.87
CA ALA A 377 -1.14 -6.50 27.81
C ALA A 377 0.38 -6.62 27.65
N CYS A 378 0.94 -5.90 26.68
CA CYS A 378 2.37 -5.61 26.62
C CYS A 378 2.68 -4.42 27.54
N SER A 379 3.74 -4.53 28.30
CA SER A 379 4.02 -3.59 29.39
C SER A 379 4.49 -2.20 28.93
N ASP A 380 5.02 -2.11 27.72
CA ASP A 380 5.58 -0.88 27.17
C ASP A 380 4.65 -0.15 26.18
N ASP A 381 3.63 -0.83 25.65
CA ASP A 381 2.78 -0.29 24.57
C ASP A 381 2.29 1.13 24.86
N ALA A 382 1.60 1.32 25.97
CA ALA A 382 1.02 2.61 26.32
C ALA A 382 2.07 3.65 26.75
N LEU A 383 3.20 3.22 27.32
CA LEU A 383 4.26 4.13 27.74
C LEU A 383 4.83 4.96 26.58
N TRP A 384 4.92 4.40 25.38
CA TRP A 384 5.37 5.10 24.18
C TRP A 384 4.44 6.25 23.76
N LEU A 385 3.18 6.22 24.17
CA LEU A 385 2.25 7.30 23.84
C LEU A 385 2.54 8.60 24.61
N VAL A 386 3.07 8.50 25.84
CA VAL A 386 3.39 9.67 26.66
C VAL A 386 4.40 10.58 25.98
N PRO A 387 5.60 10.12 25.57
CA PRO A 387 6.53 10.97 24.82
C PRO A 387 5.98 11.44 23.49
N SER A 388 5.12 10.66 22.81
CA SER A 388 4.49 11.10 21.54
C SER A 388 3.60 12.32 21.73
N ILE A 389 2.80 12.36 22.80
CA ILE A 389 1.97 13.51 23.17
C ILE A 389 2.86 14.71 23.53
N ILE A 390 3.92 14.49 24.29
CA ILE A 390 4.83 15.55 24.72
C ILE A 390 5.56 16.16 23.52
N GLU A 391 6.08 15.34 22.60
CA GLU A 391 6.75 15.85 21.40
C GLU A 391 5.78 16.59 20.46
N TYR A 392 4.54 16.10 20.33
CA TYR A 392 3.51 16.84 19.60
C TYR A 392 3.27 18.25 20.20
N ILE A 393 3.05 18.34 21.51
CA ILE A 393 2.81 19.63 22.20
C ILE A 393 4.04 20.54 22.09
N LYS A 394 5.26 20.00 22.25
CA LYS A 394 6.49 20.80 22.11
C LYS A 394 6.65 21.39 20.72
N GLU A 395 6.36 20.61 19.68
CA GLU A 395 6.55 21.04 18.30
C GLU A 395 5.46 22.01 17.85
N THR A 396 4.20 21.76 18.22
CA THR A 396 3.06 22.58 17.79
C THR A 396 2.77 23.77 18.68
N GLY A 397 3.15 23.70 19.95
CA GLY A 397 2.75 24.68 20.98
C GLY A 397 1.30 24.54 21.47
N GLU A 398 0.57 23.49 21.06
CA GLU A 398 -0.84 23.26 21.42
C GLU A 398 -0.98 22.72 22.85
N THR A 399 -0.67 23.50 23.85
CA THR A 399 -0.76 23.08 25.26
C THR A 399 -2.20 22.71 25.68
N GLY A 400 -3.22 23.32 25.06
CA GLY A 400 -4.63 23.01 25.31
C GLY A 400 -5.03 21.58 24.93
N PHE A 401 -4.23 20.89 24.13
CA PHE A 401 -4.47 19.48 23.79
C PHE A 401 -4.51 18.57 25.03
N ALA A 402 -3.74 18.90 26.06
CA ALA A 402 -3.74 18.16 27.33
C ALA A 402 -5.09 18.14 28.04
N ASP A 403 -5.91 19.16 27.83
CA ASP A 403 -7.24 19.33 28.47
C ASP A 403 -8.39 18.73 27.65
N GLU A 404 -8.12 18.28 26.41
CA GLU A 404 -9.14 17.68 25.56
C GLU A 404 -9.60 16.32 26.10
N THR A 405 -10.91 16.07 26.01
CA THR A 405 -11.52 14.83 26.49
C THR A 405 -11.54 13.76 25.38
N VAL A 406 -11.08 12.57 25.71
CA VAL A 406 -11.06 11.40 24.83
C VAL A 406 -11.67 10.19 25.55
N THR A 407 -12.39 9.33 24.82
CA THR A 407 -12.99 8.11 25.34
C THR A 407 -11.95 7.01 25.53
N TYR A 408 -12.13 6.15 26.57
CA TYR A 408 -11.34 4.93 26.75
C TYR A 408 -11.93 3.73 25.99
N ALA A 409 -11.10 2.75 25.66
CA ALA A 409 -11.51 1.54 24.95
C ALA A 409 -12.60 0.73 25.67
N ASP A 410 -12.54 0.67 26.99
CA ASP A 410 -13.48 -0.05 27.88
C ASP A 410 -14.64 0.81 28.40
N GLY A 411 -14.75 2.05 27.90
CA GLY A 411 -15.82 3.00 28.20
C GLY A 411 -15.42 4.06 29.21
N GLY A 412 -16.26 5.12 29.27
CA GLY A 412 -15.91 6.34 29.99
C GLY A 412 -15.00 7.25 29.17
N GLU A 413 -14.64 8.38 29.76
CA GLU A 413 -13.81 9.40 29.13
C GLU A 413 -12.90 10.09 30.16
N GLY A 414 -11.87 10.73 29.70
CA GLY A 414 -10.94 11.51 30.50
C GLY A 414 -10.16 12.49 29.61
N THR A 415 -9.49 13.44 30.22
CA THR A 415 -8.60 14.33 29.48
C THR A 415 -7.36 13.60 28.97
N VAL A 416 -6.69 14.13 27.95
CA VAL A 416 -5.40 13.62 27.49
C VAL A 416 -4.39 13.51 28.64
N TYR A 417 -4.39 14.52 29.52
CA TYR A 417 -3.55 14.49 30.73
C TYR A 417 -3.90 13.33 31.68
N GLU A 418 -5.21 13.06 31.88
CA GLU A 418 -5.64 11.93 32.70
C GLU A 418 -5.27 10.56 32.05
N HIS A 419 -5.33 10.46 30.73
CA HIS A 419 -4.81 9.28 30.01
C HIS A 419 -3.32 9.07 30.30
N MET A 420 -2.49 10.12 30.12
CA MET A 420 -1.06 10.04 30.43
C MET A 420 -0.80 9.62 31.88
N LYS A 421 -1.53 10.20 32.82
CA LYS A 421 -1.42 9.86 34.24
C LYS A 421 -1.75 8.39 34.50
N ARG A 422 -2.84 7.87 33.90
CA ARG A 422 -3.22 6.45 34.02
C ARG A 422 -2.18 5.49 33.48
N ILE A 423 -1.54 5.84 32.36
CA ILE A 423 -0.43 5.07 31.78
C ILE A 423 0.73 4.96 32.78
N LEU A 424 1.13 6.07 33.35
CA LEU A 424 2.23 6.11 34.32
C LEU A 424 1.87 5.40 35.65
N ASP A 425 0.68 5.66 36.17
CA ASP A 425 0.19 4.99 37.39
C ASP A 425 0.12 3.47 37.21
N PHE A 426 -0.39 2.99 36.06
CA PHE A 426 -0.44 1.56 35.74
C PHE A 426 0.96 0.93 35.78
N SER A 427 1.95 1.53 35.13
CA SER A 427 3.32 1.01 35.12
C SER A 427 3.95 1.04 36.51
N ALA A 428 3.65 2.07 37.33
CA ALA A 428 4.11 2.18 38.71
C ALA A 428 3.49 1.10 39.62
N GLU A 429 2.26 0.68 39.35
CA GLU A 429 1.57 -0.39 40.09
C GLU A 429 2.03 -1.80 39.66
N GLN A 430 2.43 -1.96 38.41
CA GLN A 430 2.88 -3.24 37.84
C GLN A 430 4.39 -3.45 38.07
N VAL A 431 4.80 -3.53 39.31
CA VAL A 431 6.20 -3.77 39.71
C VAL A 431 6.39 -5.17 40.28
N GLY A 432 7.58 -5.71 40.13
CA GLY A 432 7.96 -6.99 40.68
C GLY A 432 8.57 -6.89 42.07
N ALA A 433 9.17 -7.97 42.55
CA ALA A 433 9.71 -8.08 43.90
C ALA A 433 10.92 -7.13 44.18
N THR A 434 11.63 -6.72 43.12
CA THR A 434 12.76 -5.79 43.22
C THR A 434 12.38 -4.32 43.02
N GLY A 435 11.10 -4.04 42.75
CA GLY A 435 10.61 -2.68 42.46
C GLY A 435 10.78 -2.25 40.99
N ILE A 436 11.19 -3.18 40.13
CA ILE A 436 11.32 -2.97 38.69
C ILE A 436 9.98 -3.33 38.02
N CYS A 437 9.59 -2.61 36.96
CA CYS A 437 8.34 -2.87 36.21
C CYS A 437 8.29 -4.31 35.69
N LYS A 438 7.12 -4.94 35.78
CA LYS A 438 6.90 -6.28 35.21
C LYS A 438 6.87 -6.20 33.69
N GLY A 439 7.37 -7.25 33.04
CA GLY A 439 7.30 -7.41 31.59
C GLY A 439 5.92 -7.78 31.07
N LEU A 440 5.03 -8.25 31.94
CA LEU A 440 3.69 -8.75 31.59
C LEU A 440 3.76 -9.81 30.48
N ARG A 441 2.84 -9.78 29.50
CA ARG A 441 2.91 -10.68 28.34
C ARG A 441 4.25 -10.54 27.61
N ALA A 442 4.65 -9.31 27.31
CA ALA A 442 5.90 -8.97 26.66
C ALA A 442 6.26 -7.51 26.94
N ASP A 443 7.52 -7.16 26.81
CA ASP A 443 7.98 -5.80 26.62
C ASP A 443 8.12 -5.50 25.12
N TRP A 444 9.04 -4.63 24.71
CA TRP A 444 9.27 -4.32 23.29
C TRP A 444 9.61 -5.55 22.44
N ASN A 445 10.15 -6.58 23.04
CA ASN A 445 10.42 -7.85 22.36
C ASN A 445 9.23 -8.81 22.49
N ASP A 446 8.36 -8.80 21.51
CA ASP A 446 7.14 -9.65 21.43
C ASP A 446 7.42 -11.17 21.48
N CYS A 447 8.67 -11.57 21.22
CA CYS A 447 9.07 -12.97 21.27
C CYS A 447 9.31 -13.48 22.71
N LEU A 448 9.39 -12.58 23.67
CA LEU A 448 9.61 -12.91 25.08
C LEU A 448 8.28 -12.84 25.84
N ASN A 449 7.78 -13.99 26.28
CA ASN A 449 6.72 -14.03 27.27
C ASN A 449 7.35 -13.90 28.66
N LEU A 450 7.33 -12.69 29.23
CA LEU A 450 7.97 -12.38 30.49
C LEU A 450 7.09 -12.72 31.70
N GLY A 451 5.76 -12.78 31.51
CA GLY A 451 4.81 -13.14 32.57
C GLY A 451 5.03 -12.29 33.83
N GLY A 452 5.43 -12.92 34.92
CA GLY A 452 5.76 -12.26 36.19
C GLY A 452 7.20 -11.73 36.28
N GLY A 453 8.02 -11.88 35.23
CA GLY A 453 9.40 -11.36 35.17
C GLY A 453 9.44 -9.83 35.08
N GLU A 454 10.56 -9.27 35.49
CA GLU A 454 10.80 -7.84 35.51
C GLU A 454 11.58 -7.38 34.27
N SER A 455 11.21 -6.20 33.72
CA SER A 455 11.86 -5.60 32.55
C SER A 455 12.54 -4.28 32.94
N ALA A 456 13.85 -4.25 32.86
CA ALA A 456 14.60 -3.02 33.02
C ALA A 456 14.31 -1.99 31.92
N MET A 457 14.05 -2.46 30.70
CA MET A 457 13.69 -1.59 29.57
C MET A 457 12.41 -0.81 29.86
N VAL A 458 11.36 -1.48 30.34
CA VAL A 458 10.09 -0.84 30.71
C VAL A 458 10.29 0.16 31.84
N SER A 459 11.11 -0.17 32.82
CA SER A 459 11.43 0.76 33.92
C SER A 459 12.19 1.98 33.45
N PHE A 460 13.11 1.86 32.50
CA PHE A 460 13.78 3.01 31.90
C PHE A 460 12.82 3.88 31.09
N LEU A 461 11.92 3.26 30.33
CA LEU A 461 10.89 3.99 29.58
C LEU A 461 9.90 4.71 30.50
N HIS A 462 9.51 4.07 31.60
CA HIS A 462 8.64 4.68 32.62
C HIS A 462 9.31 5.87 33.34
N TYR A 463 10.62 5.79 33.56
CA TYR A 463 11.40 6.88 34.18
C TYR A 463 11.60 8.07 33.22
N TRP A 464 11.77 7.81 31.92
CA TRP A 464 11.97 8.83 30.86
C TRP A 464 10.78 9.75 30.74
#